data_3d8242756f014be4e7fade0c76b63dc2
#
_entry.id   3d8242756f014be4e7fade0c76b63dc2
#
_cell.length_a   1.000
_cell.length_b   1.000
_cell.length_c   1.000
_cell.angle_alpha   90.00
_cell.angle_beta   90.00
_cell.angle_gamma   90.00
#
_symmetry.space_group_name_H-M   'P 1'
#
loop_
_entity.id
_entity.type
_entity.pdbx_description
1 polymer ?
#
loop_
_entity_poly.entity_id
_entity_poly.type
_entity_poly.pdbx_seq_one_letter_code
_entity_poly.pdbx_strand_id
1 'polypeptide(L)'
;MARLGLKDRVQLFVRSSSSEKGVYLRVYKNGEVEREEKYTDTLPENDFKLRAQLYGHSLAAFVEKQGHTTFLGYVSVKTNFSSVIDFRSVKDARESTFNVISNLKGSTLISGARSYLSTGIGQADIRLISYEDLSPYMDDNRLWFTFSCRGVDIFQSAQGVLSVDPSVFDVKFEGMIVFDHGDGLLRNDYASHLFYDREAKEWRAYACDFGGTKNRDGRSGTGLVTATSKRDPRRGFSVMKAQRIETTHVNGHNEDPCIFFDSNAKKWRLLTSVFANNSIVSGTFESDSWNGKFTPVATPIKMNSTGTSMQKIGGKYYAFMGGLGNLRCHSYPDLNYLGDLNLDLQPHWPKPAKRVWASLVPLPEGFPYRFVILTMDRPNFPGIKGANWS
;
A
#
# COMPACT_ATOMS: atom_id res chain seq x y z
N MET A 1 -37.33 -18.70 7.99
CA MET A 1 -36.10 -17.89 8.00
C MET A 1 -34.94 -18.79 8.41
N ALA A 2 -34.11 -19.22 7.47
CA ALA A 2 -32.91 -19.99 7.81
C ALA A 2 -31.95 -19.06 8.54
N ARG A 3 -31.69 -19.27 9.81
CA ARG A 3 -30.59 -18.64 10.52
C ARG A 3 -29.30 -19.23 9.95
N LEU A 4 -28.61 -18.47 9.09
CA LEU A 4 -27.20 -18.75 8.81
C LEU A 4 -26.47 -18.68 10.15
N GLY A 5 -25.89 -19.81 10.59
CA GLY A 5 -25.34 -20.02 11.93
C GLY A 5 -24.02 -19.30 12.18
N LEU A 6 -23.74 -18.21 11.48
CA LEU A 6 -22.54 -17.38 11.70
C LEU A 6 -22.80 -16.46 12.88
N LYS A 7 -22.15 -16.74 14.00
CA LYS A 7 -22.27 -15.95 15.24
C LYS A 7 -21.67 -14.56 15.04
N ASP A 8 -20.52 -14.48 14.36
CA ASP A 8 -19.81 -13.24 14.07
C ASP A 8 -19.91 -12.93 12.59
N ARG A 9 -20.36 -11.73 12.25
CA ARG A 9 -20.50 -11.33 10.85
C ARG A 9 -20.58 -9.82 10.69
N VAL A 10 -20.26 -9.36 9.50
CA VAL A 10 -20.48 -7.98 9.08
C VAL A 10 -21.44 -7.99 7.90
N GLN A 11 -22.41 -7.11 7.94
CA GLN A 11 -23.41 -6.95 6.88
C GLN A 11 -23.38 -5.52 6.37
N LEU A 12 -23.16 -5.36 5.07
CA LEU A 12 -23.50 -4.14 4.33
C LEU A 12 -24.81 -4.41 3.61
N PHE A 13 -25.83 -3.64 3.92
CA PHE A 13 -27.18 -3.92 3.40
C PHE A 13 -27.96 -2.64 3.11
N VAL A 14 -28.95 -2.82 2.25
CA VAL A 14 -29.95 -1.82 1.93
C VAL A 14 -31.24 -2.17 2.66
N ARG A 15 -31.86 -1.21 3.32
CA ARG A 15 -33.20 -1.30 3.86
C ARG A 15 -34.10 -0.34 3.08
N SER A 16 -35.24 -0.84 2.64
CA SER A 16 -36.27 -0.03 1.98
C SER A 16 -37.63 -0.51 2.46
N SER A 17 -38.30 0.30 3.26
CA SER A 17 -39.67 0.10 3.74
C SER A 17 -40.44 1.41 3.69
N SER A 18 -41.73 1.36 4.01
CA SER A 18 -42.54 2.58 4.11
C SER A 18 -42.05 3.56 5.20
N SER A 19 -41.43 3.02 6.24
CA SER A 19 -40.96 3.80 7.41
C SER A 19 -39.46 4.06 7.44
N GLU A 20 -38.68 3.32 6.66
CA GLU A 20 -37.22 3.39 6.75
C GLU A 20 -36.55 3.05 5.41
N LYS A 21 -35.69 3.97 4.96
CA LYS A 21 -34.85 3.78 3.76
C LYS A 21 -33.42 4.09 4.10
N GLY A 22 -32.47 3.39 3.46
CA GLY A 22 -31.07 3.71 3.61
C GLY A 22 -30.12 2.54 3.33
N VAL A 23 -28.83 2.86 3.41
CA VAL A 23 -27.73 1.89 3.41
C VAL A 23 -27.14 1.82 4.81
N TYR A 24 -26.95 0.62 5.28
CA TYR A 24 -26.52 0.33 6.65
C TYR A 24 -25.32 -0.60 6.66
N LEU A 25 -24.46 -0.43 7.67
CA LEU A 25 -23.47 -1.42 8.04
C LEU A 25 -23.80 -1.93 9.45
N ARG A 26 -23.80 -3.23 9.64
CA ARG A 26 -24.08 -3.87 10.92
C ARG A 26 -22.99 -4.89 11.24
N VAL A 27 -22.53 -4.86 12.48
CA VAL A 27 -21.56 -5.81 13.02
C VAL A 27 -22.27 -6.68 14.06
N TYR A 28 -22.09 -7.97 13.95
CA TYR A 28 -22.60 -8.95 14.91
C TYR A 28 -21.47 -9.63 15.63
N LYS A 29 -21.65 -9.83 16.94
CA LYS A 29 -20.79 -10.63 17.80
C LYS A 29 -21.62 -11.63 18.57
N ASN A 30 -21.21 -12.90 18.56
CA ASN A 30 -21.95 -13.99 19.19
C ASN A 30 -23.43 -14.08 18.76
N GLY A 31 -23.74 -13.61 17.55
CA GLY A 31 -25.10 -13.61 16.98
C GLY A 31 -25.94 -12.38 17.31
N GLU A 32 -25.48 -11.51 18.20
CA GLU A 32 -26.16 -10.27 18.56
C GLU A 32 -25.59 -9.06 17.83
N VAL A 33 -26.40 -8.03 17.63
CA VAL A 33 -25.97 -6.78 17.01
C VAL A 33 -25.13 -5.99 18.00
N GLU A 34 -23.82 -5.91 17.75
CA GLU A 34 -22.91 -5.07 18.54
C GLU A 34 -22.94 -3.62 18.08
N ARG A 35 -23.10 -3.41 16.76
CA ARG A 35 -23.11 -2.10 16.17
C ARG A 35 -23.93 -2.06 14.89
N GLU A 36 -24.70 -0.99 14.74
CA GLU A 36 -25.37 -0.65 13.48
C GLU A 36 -25.15 0.85 13.20
N GLU A 37 -24.77 1.15 11.97
CA GLU A 37 -24.62 2.52 11.48
C GLU A 37 -25.44 2.69 10.21
N LYS A 38 -26.19 3.76 10.15
CA LYS A 38 -26.88 4.23 8.96
C LYS A 38 -25.97 5.21 8.23
N TYR A 39 -25.62 4.89 7.00
CA TYR A 39 -24.70 5.71 6.21
C TYR A 39 -25.40 6.74 5.33
N THR A 40 -26.63 6.47 4.92
CA THR A 40 -27.42 7.40 4.13
C THR A 40 -28.91 7.14 4.32
N ASP A 41 -29.71 8.19 4.28
CA ASP A 41 -31.18 8.15 4.33
C ASP A 41 -31.80 7.99 2.94
N THR A 42 -31.00 8.15 1.90
CA THR A 42 -31.47 8.09 0.52
C THR A 42 -30.89 6.85 -0.18
N LEU A 43 -31.74 6.15 -0.89
CA LEU A 43 -31.32 5.15 -1.84
C LEU A 43 -31.25 5.79 -3.22
N PRO A 44 -30.27 5.42 -4.04
CA PRO A 44 -30.31 5.82 -5.43
C PRO A 44 -31.60 5.33 -6.09
N GLU A 45 -32.26 6.19 -6.82
CA GLU A 45 -33.33 5.78 -7.71
C GLU A 45 -32.73 4.95 -8.86
N ASN A 46 -33.43 3.92 -9.31
CA ASN A 46 -32.97 2.98 -10.33
C ASN A 46 -31.79 2.10 -9.91
N ASP A 47 -31.12 1.51 -10.89
CA ASP A 47 -30.05 0.54 -10.69
C ASP A 47 -28.82 1.16 -10.05
N PHE A 48 -28.28 0.49 -9.05
CA PHE A 48 -27.02 0.85 -8.39
C PHE A 48 -26.24 -0.40 -7.95
N LYS A 49 -24.97 -0.23 -7.71
CA LYS A 49 -24.11 -1.27 -7.10
C LYS A 49 -23.78 -0.89 -5.67
N LEU A 50 -23.91 -1.84 -4.78
CA LEU A 50 -23.39 -1.73 -3.42
C LEU A 50 -22.02 -2.39 -3.39
N ARG A 51 -21.00 -1.65 -2.93
CA ARG A 51 -19.62 -2.11 -2.87
C ARG A 51 -19.11 -2.08 -1.45
N ALA A 52 -18.56 -3.19 -0.99
CA ALA A 52 -17.77 -3.30 0.22
C ALA A 52 -16.29 -3.46 -0.15
N GLN A 53 -15.41 -2.68 0.47
CA GLN A 53 -13.97 -2.77 0.26
C GLN A 53 -13.29 -3.10 1.57
N LEU A 54 -12.62 -4.25 1.60
CA LEU A 54 -11.91 -4.76 2.74
C LEU A 54 -10.40 -4.57 2.56
N TYR A 55 -9.76 -3.88 3.51
CA TYR A 55 -8.32 -3.81 3.63
C TYR A 55 -7.89 -4.02 5.08
N GLY A 56 -7.02 -5.01 5.29
CA GLY A 56 -6.53 -5.34 6.62
C GLY A 56 -7.69 -5.61 7.58
N HIS A 57 -7.86 -4.73 8.55
CA HIS A 57 -8.93 -4.83 9.56
C HIS A 57 -9.97 -3.71 9.47
N SER A 58 -10.20 -3.20 8.31
CA SER A 58 -11.17 -2.14 8.07
C SER A 58 -12.02 -2.45 6.84
N LEU A 59 -13.27 -2.03 6.89
CA LEU A 59 -14.24 -2.22 5.82
C LEU A 59 -14.89 -0.88 5.48
N ALA A 60 -14.82 -0.50 4.21
CA ALA A 60 -15.46 0.70 3.67
C ALA A 60 -16.65 0.34 2.78
N ALA A 61 -17.66 1.19 2.79
CA ALA A 61 -18.89 1.03 2.04
C ALA A 61 -19.05 2.15 0.99
N PHE A 62 -19.48 1.76 -0.20
CA PHE A 62 -19.72 2.67 -1.32
C PHE A 62 -21.01 2.30 -2.06
N VAL A 63 -21.58 3.30 -2.71
CA VAL A 63 -22.62 3.11 -3.75
C VAL A 63 -22.03 3.59 -5.07
N GLU A 64 -22.21 2.78 -6.12
CA GLU A 64 -21.84 3.13 -7.48
C GLU A 64 -23.09 3.21 -8.34
N LYS A 65 -23.29 4.35 -9.02
CA LYS A 65 -24.38 4.62 -9.93
C LYS A 65 -23.86 5.32 -11.18
N GLN A 66 -24.16 4.80 -12.36
CA GLN A 66 -23.76 5.41 -13.65
C GLN A 66 -22.26 5.75 -13.72
N GLY A 67 -21.40 4.87 -13.22
CA GLY A 67 -19.94 5.09 -13.19
C GLY A 67 -19.43 6.01 -12.06
N HIS A 68 -20.32 6.65 -11.31
CA HIS A 68 -19.94 7.48 -10.17
C HIS A 68 -19.95 6.67 -8.88
N THR A 69 -18.86 6.70 -8.14
CA THR A 69 -18.72 6.04 -6.84
C THR A 69 -18.87 7.06 -5.74
N THR A 70 -19.82 6.83 -4.83
CA THR A 70 -20.04 7.64 -3.64
C THR A 70 -19.59 6.86 -2.41
N PHE A 71 -18.68 7.43 -1.64
CA PHE A 71 -18.27 6.90 -0.35
C PHE A 71 -19.39 7.13 0.68
N LEU A 72 -19.73 6.09 1.44
CA LEU A 72 -20.79 6.14 2.44
C LEU A 72 -20.25 6.22 3.87
N GLY A 73 -19.27 5.37 4.18
CA GLY A 73 -18.69 5.29 5.50
C GLY A 73 -17.78 4.08 5.65
N TYR A 74 -17.17 3.92 6.83
CA TYR A 74 -16.31 2.78 7.11
C TYR A 74 -16.32 2.40 8.59
N VAL A 75 -15.91 1.17 8.86
CA VAL A 75 -15.56 0.69 10.20
C VAL A 75 -14.09 0.25 10.21
N SER A 76 -13.42 0.53 11.31
CA SER A 76 -11.98 0.26 11.47
C SER A 76 -11.66 -0.24 12.87
N VAL A 77 -10.38 -0.51 13.15
CA VAL A 77 -9.91 -0.82 14.52
C VAL A 77 -10.30 0.25 15.54
N LYS A 78 -10.37 1.51 15.14
CA LYS A 78 -10.79 2.61 16.01
C LYS A 78 -12.26 2.51 16.44
N THR A 79 -13.03 1.73 15.71
CA THR A 79 -14.45 1.49 15.97
C THR A 79 -14.71 0.10 16.55
N ASN A 80 -13.68 -0.54 17.12
CA ASN A 80 -13.72 -1.90 17.69
C ASN A 80 -14.11 -3.02 16.72
N PHE A 81 -14.10 -2.75 15.41
CA PHE A 81 -14.43 -3.74 14.39
C PHE A 81 -13.55 -5.00 14.49
N SER A 82 -12.25 -4.81 14.71
CA SER A 82 -11.29 -5.92 14.83
C SER A 82 -11.45 -6.75 16.11
N SER A 83 -12.24 -6.29 17.09
CA SER A 83 -12.59 -7.13 18.24
C SER A 83 -13.59 -8.24 17.90
N VAL A 84 -14.25 -8.10 16.74
CA VAL A 84 -15.24 -9.06 16.24
C VAL A 84 -14.62 -9.96 15.19
N ILE A 85 -14.03 -9.40 14.15
CA ILE A 85 -13.42 -10.13 13.03
C ILE A 85 -12.12 -9.45 12.64
N ASP A 86 -11.05 -10.21 12.57
CA ASP A 86 -9.78 -9.75 12.01
C ASP A 86 -9.48 -10.51 10.72
N PHE A 87 -9.77 -9.90 9.59
CA PHE A 87 -9.53 -10.53 8.29
C PHE A 87 -8.04 -10.72 7.95
N ARG A 88 -7.12 -10.19 8.76
CA ARG A 88 -5.70 -10.55 8.69
C ARG A 88 -5.43 -11.90 9.34
N SER A 89 -6.29 -12.36 10.26
CA SER A 89 -6.20 -13.69 10.85
C SER A 89 -6.39 -14.74 9.77
N VAL A 90 -5.40 -15.63 9.60
CA VAL A 90 -5.48 -16.76 8.67
C VAL A 90 -6.67 -17.66 9.03
N LYS A 91 -6.92 -17.84 10.33
CA LYS A 91 -8.06 -18.62 10.82
C LYS A 91 -9.38 -17.98 10.39
N ASP A 92 -9.58 -16.70 10.73
CA ASP A 92 -10.83 -16.00 10.44
C ASP A 92 -11.07 -15.89 8.94
N ALA A 93 -10.00 -15.63 8.15
CA ALA A 93 -10.09 -15.57 6.70
C ALA A 93 -10.51 -16.91 6.07
N ARG A 94 -9.98 -18.03 6.57
CA ARG A 94 -10.34 -19.40 6.11
C ARG A 94 -11.75 -19.80 6.48
N GLU A 95 -12.23 -19.37 7.63
CA GLU A 95 -13.57 -19.69 8.13
C GLU A 95 -14.63 -18.70 7.61
N SER A 96 -14.22 -17.60 6.98
CA SER A 96 -15.12 -16.59 6.47
C SER A 96 -15.74 -16.99 5.14
N THR A 97 -16.99 -16.62 4.97
CA THR A 97 -17.74 -16.80 3.71
C THR A 97 -18.35 -15.48 3.29
N PHE A 98 -18.40 -15.25 1.99
CA PHE A 98 -19.15 -14.14 1.41
C PHE A 98 -20.54 -14.61 0.99
N ASN A 99 -21.57 -13.92 1.47
CA ASN A 99 -22.95 -14.26 1.16
C ASN A 99 -23.71 -13.04 0.64
N VAL A 100 -24.51 -13.24 -0.40
CA VAL A 100 -25.51 -12.27 -0.85
C VAL A 100 -26.88 -12.78 -0.41
N ILE A 101 -27.57 -11.99 0.38
CA ILE A 101 -28.87 -12.37 0.94
C ILE A 101 -29.91 -11.35 0.49
N SER A 102 -31.01 -11.83 -0.09
CA SER A 102 -32.16 -11.01 -0.40
C SER A 102 -33.35 -11.44 0.49
N ASN A 103 -33.96 -10.47 1.14
CA ASN A 103 -35.18 -10.64 1.91
C ASN A 103 -36.16 -9.52 1.53
N LEU A 104 -36.73 -9.63 0.37
CA LEU A 104 -37.53 -8.59 -0.26
C LEU A 104 -38.98 -9.03 -0.38
N LYS A 105 -39.90 -8.13 0.02
CA LYS A 105 -41.31 -8.23 -0.33
C LYS A 105 -41.50 -7.38 -1.58
N GLY A 106 -41.66 -8.02 -2.74
CA GLY A 106 -41.78 -7.36 -4.03
C GLY A 106 -40.78 -7.85 -5.08
N SER A 107 -40.74 -7.24 -6.25
CA SER A 107 -39.86 -7.59 -7.34
C SER A 107 -38.56 -6.75 -7.25
N THR A 108 -37.49 -7.35 -6.81
CA THR A 108 -36.15 -6.77 -6.92
C THR A 108 -35.23 -7.76 -7.61
N LEU A 109 -34.55 -7.30 -8.63
CA LEU A 109 -33.61 -8.11 -9.40
C LEU A 109 -32.19 -7.84 -8.86
N ILE A 110 -31.49 -8.89 -8.40
CA ILE A 110 -30.05 -8.87 -8.19
C ILE A 110 -29.40 -9.36 -9.47
N SER A 111 -28.86 -8.45 -10.26
CA SER A 111 -28.28 -8.76 -11.58
C SER A 111 -26.92 -9.43 -11.50
N GLY A 112 -26.23 -9.39 -10.36
CA GLY A 112 -24.96 -10.08 -10.16
C GLY A 112 -24.25 -9.72 -8.87
N ALA A 113 -23.24 -10.53 -8.54
CA ALA A 113 -22.28 -10.27 -7.48
C ALA A 113 -20.89 -10.70 -7.95
N ARG A 114 -19.87 -9.94 -7.60
CA ARG A 114 -18.47 -10.28 -7.91
C ARG A 114 -17.53 -9.82 -6.81
N SER A 115 -16.43 -10.53 -6.64
CA SER A 115 -15.30 -10.10 -5.84
C SER A 115 -14.05 -9.91 -6.72
N TYR A 116 -13.21 -8.96 -6.39
CA TYR A 116 -11.97 -8.67 -7.12
C TYR A 116 -10.99 -7.94 -6.23
N LEU A 117 -9.70 -7.99 -6.60
CA LEU A 117 -8.67 -7.15 -5.97
C LEU A 117 -8.88 -5.70 -6.38
N SER A 118 -8.66 -4.77 -5.47
CA SER A 118 -8.89 -3.35 -5.70
C SER A 118 -7.60 -2.55 -5.43
N THR A 119 -7.33 -1.55 -6.27
CA THR A 119 -6.23 -0.59 -6.07
C THR A 119 -6.49 0.39 -4.91
N GLY A 120 -7.63 0.29 -4.25
CA GLY A 120 -8.03 1.25 -3.23
C GLY A 120 -8.73 2.48 -3.80
N ILE A 121 -8.73 3.55 -3.02
CA ILE A 121 -9.29 4.86 -3.37
C ILE A 121 -8.20 5.92 -3.57
N GLY A 122 -6.95 5.56 -3.29
CA GLY A 122 -5.77 6.38 -3.49
C GLY A 122 -4.55 5.49 -3.68
N GLN A 123 -3.47 6.08 -4.13
CA GLN A 123 -2.22 5.38 -4.42
C GLN A 123 -1.06 6.20 -3.87
N ALA A 124 0.00 5.52 -3.42
CA ALA A 124 1.21 6.16 -2.94
C ALA A 124 2.42 5.24 -3.05
N ASP A 125 3.60 5.78 -2.74
CA ASP A 125 4.83 5.03 -2.49
C ASP A 125 5.22 4.13 -3.67
N ILE A 126 5.08 4.64 -4.90
CA ILE A 126 5.41 3.86 -6.10
C ILE A 126 6.92 3.62 -6.17
N ARG A 127 7.30 2.35 -6.39
CA ARG A 127 8.68 1.94 -6.45
C ARG A 127 8.92 0.88 -7.52
N LEU A 128 9.98 1.09 -8.30
CA LEU A 128 10.40 0.12 -9.30
C LEU A 128 10.70 -1.24 -8.65
N ILE A 129 10.20 -2.29 -9.24
CA ILE A 129 10.66 -3.65 -8.99
C ILE A 129 11.92 -3.87 -9.81
N SER A 130 12.99 -4.28 -9.16
CA SER A 130 14.33 -4.36 -9.75
C SER A 130 14.95 -5.74 -9.57
N TYR A 131 16.13 -5.91 -10.11
CA TYR A 131 17.09 -6.88 -9.63
C TYR A 131 17.84 -6.34 -8.41
N GLU A 132 18.67 -7.19 -7.78
CA GLU A 132 19.46 -6.83 -6.60
C GLU A 132 20.44 -5.66 -6.83
N ASP A 133 20.78 -5.35 -8.07
CA ASP A 133 21.71 -4.30 -8.50
C ASP A 133 21.03 -3.00 -8.95
N LEU A 134 19.71 -2.89 -8.72
CA LEU A 134 18.82 -1.81 -9.17
C LEU A 134 18.54 -1.78 -10.67
N SER A 135 19.03 -2.73 -11.46
CA SER A 135 18.59 -2.83 -12.86
C SER A 135 17.08 -3.14 -12.89
N PRO A 136 16.31 -2.51 -13.78
CA PRO A 136 14.87 -2.71 -13.87
C PRO A 136 14.53 -4.18 -14.13
N TYR A 137 13.60 -4.74 -13.34
CA TYR A 137 13.02 -6.01 -13.68
C TYR A 137 12.01 -5.80 -14.81
N MET A 138 12.30 -6.33 -15.97
CA MET A 138 11.40 -6.27 -17.13
C MET A 138 10.88 -7.65 -17.47
N ASP A 139 9.60 -7.75 -17.75
CA ASP A 139 8.92 -8.96 -18.16
C ASP A 139 7.84 -8.57 -19.17
N ASP A 140 7.85 -9.20 -20.35
CA ASP A 140 6.94 -8.90 -21.45
C ASP A 140 6.97 -7.42 -21.90
N ASN A 141 8.17 -6.85 -22.00
CA ASN A 141 8.44 -5.43 -22.29
C ASN A 141 7.78 -4.44 -21.30
N ARG A 142 7.36 -4.91 -20.14
CA ARG A 142 6.73 -4.08 -19.11
C ARG A 142 7.68 -3.83 -17.95
N LEU A 143 7.68 -2.62 -17.44
CA LEU A 143 8.23 -2.29 -16.14
C LEU A 143 7.23 -2.69 -15.05
N TRP A 144 7.75 -3.05 -13.90
CA TRP A 144 6.95 -3.50 -12.76
C TRP A 144 7.20 -2.62 -11.56
N PHE A 145 6.15 -2.30 -10.83
CA PHE A 145 6.22 -1.43 -9.66
C PHE A 145 5.40 -2.00 -8.50
N THR A 146 5.92 -1.82 -7.29
CA THR A 146 5.10 -1.84 -6.09
C THR A 146 4.51 -0.47 -5.84
N PHE A 147 3.35 -0.41 -5.18
CA PHE A 147 2.74 0.83 -4.74
C PHE A 147 1.81 0.56 -3.56
N SER A 148 1.54 1.59 -2.75
CA SER A 148 0.56 1.48 -1.67
C SER A 148 -0.84 1.68 -2.21
N CYS A 149 -1.66 0.62 -2.18
CA CYS A 149 -3.11 0.71 -2.38
C CYS A 149 -3.72 1.32 -1.11
N ARG A 150 -4.19 2.55 -1.17
CA ARG A 150 -4.72 3.23 0.00
C ARG A 150 -6.24 3.10 0.11
N GLY A 151 -6.71 2.79 1.31
CA GLY A 151 -8.11 2.88 1.69
C GLY A 151 -8.48 4.24 2.28
N VAL A 152 -9.59 4.31 2.99
CA VAL A 152 -10.12 5.54 3.61
C VAL A 152 -9.40 5.92 4.91
N ASP A 153 -8.63 5.02 5.48
CA ASP A 153 -7.88 5.19 6.73
C ASP A 153 -6.44 4.70 6.52
N ILE A 154 -5.49 5.24 7.25
CA ILE A 154 -4.07 4.81 7.23
C ILE A 154 -3.91 3.31 7.48
N PHE A 155 -4.79 2.70 8.28
CA PHE A 155 -4.80 1.26 8.54
C PHE A 155 -5.43 0.43 7.41
N GLN A 156 -5.99 1.06 6.40
CA GLN A 156 -6.63 0.44 5.24
C GLN A 156 -5.73 0.44 4.01
N SER A 157 -4.42 0.50 4.16
CA SER A 157 -3.51 0.37 3.04
C SER A 157 -3.04 -1.07 2.88
N ALA A 158 -2.62 -1.43 1.67
CA ALA A 158 -2.04 -2.74 1.35
C ALA A 158 -1.00 -2.59 0.25
N GLN A 159 -0.10 -3.53 0.12
CA GLN A 159 0.90 -3.51 -0.94
C GLN A 159 0.28 -3.98 -2.25
N GLY A 160 0.26 -3.11 -3.25
CA GLY A 160 -0.14 -3.43 -4.62
C GLY A 160 1.04 -3.61 -5.55
N VAL A 161 0.77 -4.25 -6.68
CA VAL A 161 1.71 -4.38 -7.80
C VAL A 161 1.02 -3.92 -9.07
N LEU A 162 1.72 -3.10 -9.85
CA LEU A 162 1.30 -2.69 -11.19
C LEU A 162 2.41 -2.93 -12.21
N SER A 163 2.03 -3.05 -13.46
CA SER A 163 2.95 -3.06 -14.59
C SER A 163 2.64 -1.93 -15.55
N VAL A 164 3.67 -1.44 -16.24
CA VAL A 164 3.57 -0.35 -17.21
C VAL A 164 4.30 -0.74 -18.48
N ASP A 165 3.62 -0.68 -19.61
CA ASP A 165 4.30 -0.63 -20.90
C ASP A 165 4.81 0.79 -21.12
N PRO A 166 6.13 1.04 -21.09
CA PRO A 166 6.66 2.39 -21.19
C PRO A 166 6.54 2.99 -22.59
N SER A 167 6.26 2.18 -23.61
CA SER A 167 6.12 2.67 -25.00
C SER A 167 4.80 3.37 -25.24
N VAL A 168 3.73 2.91 -24.57
CA VAL A 168 2.35 3.42 -24.75
C VAL A 168 1.70 3.86 -23.46
N PHE A 169 2.42 3.77 -22.33
CA PHE A 169 1.94 4.08 -20.99
C PHE A 169 0.67 3.31 -20.56
N ASP A 170 0.54 2.07 -21.06
CA ASP A 170 -0.52 1.18 -20.61
C ASP A 170 -0.20 0.67 -19.20
N VAL A 171 -1.01 1.06 -18.23
CA VAL A 171 -0.86 0.70 -16.82
C VAL A 171 -1.85 -0.38 -16.46
N LYS A 172 -1.35 -1.47 -15.85
CA LYS A 172 -2.19 -2.58 -15.38
C LYS A 172 -1.99 -2.83 -13.88
N PHE A 173 -3.09 -3.00 -13.17
CA PHE A 173 -3.06 -3.54 -11.83
C PHE A 173 -2.90 -5.05 -11.90
N GLU A 174 -1.85 -5.58 -11.31
CA GLU A 174 -1.46 -6.98 -11.48
C GLU A 174 -1.75 -7.83 -10.24
N GLY A 175 -1.59 -7.26 -9.05
CA GLY A 175 -1.82 -8.03 -7.84
C GLY A 175 -1.63 -7.28 -6.53
N MET A 176 -1.77 -8.02 -5.45
CA MET A 176 -1.56 -7.56 -4.07
C MET A 176 -0.69 -8.53 -3.31
N ILE A 177 0.13 -7.99 -2.42
CA ILE A 177 1.03 -8.75 -1.55
C ILE A 177 0.63 -8.49 -0.10
N VAL A 178 0.56 -9.55 0.69
CA VAL A 178 0.46 -9.51 2.15
C VAL A 178 1.64 -10.26 2.77
N PHE A 179 1.93 -9.95 4.02
CA PHE A 179 3.14 -10.42 4.69
C PHE A 179 2.79 -11.31 5.87
N ASP A 180 3.33 -12.54 5.87
CA ASP A 180 3.16 -13.52 6.94
C ASP A 180 4.37 -13.49 7.86
N HIS A 181 4.18 -12.98 9.07
CA HIS A 181 5.20 -12.93 10.10
C HIS A 181 5.28 -14.22 10.95
N GLY A 182 4.49 -15.25 10.60
CA GLY A 182 4.49 -16.53 11.28
C GLY A 182 3.67 -16.57 12.59
N ASP A 183 2.90 -15.53 12.86
CA ASP A 183 2.07 -15.42 14.08
C ASP A 183 0.57 -15.59 13.81
N GLY A 184 0.22 -16.08 12.61
CA GLY A 184 -1.16 -16.33 12.20
C GLY A 184 -1.87 -15.11 11.62
N LEU A 185 -1.18 -13.98 11.43
CA LEU A 185 -1.71 -12.78 10.80
C LEU A 185 -1.04 -12.52 9.45
N LEU A 186 -1.84 -12.33 8.42
CA LEU A 186 -1.40 -11.81 7.12
C LEU A 186 -1.46 -10.30 7.16
N ARG A 187 -0.31 -9.66 7.34
CA ARG A 187 -0.24 -8.22 7.51
C ARG A 187 -0.29 -7.49 6.19
N ASN A 188 -1.00 -6.39 6.20
CA ASN A 188 -1.06 -5.44 5.11
C ASN A 188 0.04 -4.38 5.23
N ASP A 189 1.29 -4.80 5.41
CA ASP A 189 2.46 -3.94 5.34
C ASP A 189 2.58 -3.36 3.93
N TYR A 190 3.18 -2.18 3.77
CA TYR A 190 3.25 -1.50 2.47
C TYR A 190 4.45 -0.54 2.39
N ALA A 191 4.50 0.30 1.36
CA ALA A 191 5.65 1.13 1.00
C ALA A 191 6.91 0.27 0.80
N SER A 192 6.79 -0.78 -0.02
CA SER A 192 7.84 -1.79 -0.16
C SER A 192 8.73 -1.56 -1.38
N HIS A 193 9.97 -2.03 -1.29
CA HIS A 193 10.84 -2.33 -2.40
C HIS A 193 10.91 -3.84 -2.61
N LEU A 194 10.38 -4.31 -3.73
CA LEU A 194 10.43 -5.71 -4.17
C LEU A 194 11.54 -5.87 -5.20
N PHE A 195 12.36 -6.91 -5.07
CA PHE A 195 13.40 -7.22 -6.05
C PHE A 195 13.58 -8.73 -6.22
N TYR A 196 14.09 -9.12 -7.38
CA TYR A 196 14.49 -10.50 -7.64
C TYR A 196 15.99 -10.64 -7.49
N ASP A 197 16.42 -11.46 -6.55
CA ASP A 197 17.83 -11.81 -6.36
C ASP A 197 18.19 -12.96 -7.29
N ARG A 198 19.02 -12.65 -8.28
CA ARG A 198 19.43 -13.62 -9.34
C ARG A 198 20.32 -14.73 -8.81
N GLU A 199 21.16 -14.45 -7.81
CA GLU A 199 22.04 -15.43 -7.19
C GLU A 199 21.23 -16.40 -6.33
N ALA A 200 20.37 -15.87 -5.47
CA ALA A 200 19.50 -16.67 -4.61
C ALA A 200 18.33 -17.32 -5.36
N LYS A 201 18.02 -16.83 -6.58
CA LYS A 201 16.82 -17.21 -7.37
C LYS A 201 15.53 -17.07 -6.55
N GLU A 202 15.40 -15.94 -5.86
CA GLU A 202 14.33 -15.71 -4.91
C GLU A 202 13.86 -14.26 -5.00
N TRP A 203 12.55 -14.06 -4.86
CA TRP A 203 11.95 -12.76 -4.65
C TRP A 203 12.19 -12.31 -3.22
N ARG A 204 12.65 -11.08 -3.06
CA ARG A 204 12.92 -10.45 -1.78
C ARG A 204 12.26 -9.08 -1.70
N ALA A 205 11.81 -8.70 -0.52
CA ALA A 205 11.21 -7.40 -0.29
C ALA A 205 11.64 -6.78 1.03
N TYR A 206 11.65 -5.46 1.05
CA TYR A 206 11.63 -4.63 2.24
C TYR A 206 10.33 -3.87 2.28
N ALA A 207 9.66 -3.82 3.40
CA ALA A 207 8.42 -3.06 3.57
C ALA A 207 8.39 -2.37 4.94
N CYS A 208 7.54 -1.35 5.06
CA CYS A 208 7.25 -0.74 6.35
C CYS A 208 6.22 -1.60 7.09
N ASP A 209 6.43 -1.85 8.39
CA ASP A 209 5.55 -2.68 9.21
C ASP A 209 4.25 -1.95 9.65
N PHE A 210 3.64 -1.20 8.73
CA PHE A 210 2.46 -0.41 9.01
C PHE A 210 1.22 -1.27 9.35
N GLY A 211 1.15 -2.47 8.81
CA GLY A 211 0.03 -3.38 9.03
C GLY A 211 -0.06 -3.98 10.43
N GLY A 212 1.05 -3.96 11.18
CA GLY A 212 1.14 -4.53 12.54
C GLY A 212 1.20 -3.49 13.64
N THR A 213 1.45 -2.22 13.25
CA THR A 213 1.82 -1.19 14.19
C THR A 213 0.67 -0.59 14.96
N LYS A 214 1.03 -0.03 16.05
CA LYS A 214 0.38 0.94 16.94
C LYS A 214 -0.74 0.43 17.83
N ASN A 215 -1.48 -0.64 17.48
CA ASN A 215 -2.67 -0.97 18.27
C ASN A 215 -2.80 -2.42 18.75
N ARG A 216 -2.03 -3.37 18.24
CA ARG A 216 -2.13 -4.80 18.65
C ARG A 216 -0.85 -5.41 19.17
N ASP A 217 0.28 -5.04 18.61
CA ASP A 217 1.56 -5.68 18.93
C ASP A 217 2.34 -4.93 20.02
N GLY A 218 1.76 -3.87 20.58
CA GLY A 218 2.41 -3.05 21.64
C GLY A 218 3.67 -2.31 21.18
N ARG A 219 3.93 -2.26 19.86
CA ARG A 219 5.14 -1.65 19.30
C ARG A 219 5.03 -0.14 19.20
N SER A 220 6.06 0.56 19.62
CA SER A 220 6.23 1.98 19.38
C SER A 220 7.06 2.21 18.12
N GLY A 221 6.54 3.02 17.20
CA GLY A 221 7.24 3.40 15.97
C GLY A 221 7.07 2.41 14.81
N THR A 222 7.39 2.88 13.60
CA THR A 222 7.37 2.11 12.36
C THR A 222 8.73 1.47 12.14
N GLY A 223 8.75 0.15 11.94
CA GLY A 223 9.96 -0.58 11.61
C GLY A 223 9.98 -1.03 10.16
N LEU A 224 11.02 -1.75 9.79
CA LEU A 224 11.12 -2.43 8.52
C LEU A 224 10.98 -3.93 8.70
N VAL A 225 10.35 -4.55 7.71
CA VAL A 225 10.32 -6.00 7.56
C VAL A 225 11.01 -6.41 6.28
N THR A 226 11.68 -7.55 6.31
CA THR A 226 12.15 -8.27 5.13
C THR A 226 11.18 -9.37 4.80
N ALA A 227 11.01 -9.67 3.52
CA ALA A 227 10.16 -10.77 3.11
C ALA A 227 10.77 -11.54 1.93
N THR A 228 10.43 -12.82 1.84
CA THR A 228 10.92 -13.72 0.78
C THR A 228 9.80 -14.54 0.17
N SER A 229 9.99 -14.90 -1.11
CA SER A 229 9.15 -15.86 -1.81
C SER A 229 9.93 -16.54 -2.94
N LYS A 230 9.82 -17.86 -3.03
CA LYS A 230 10.29 -18.61 -4.23
C LYS A 230 9.32 -18.54 -5.40
N ARG A 231 8.06 -18.17 -5.13
CA ARG A 231 7.04 -17.96 -6.15
C ARG A 231 7.02 -16.49 -6.51
N ASP A 232 6.72 -16.18 -7.76
CA ASP A 232 6.52 -14.82 -8.22
C ASP A 232 5.33 -14.17 -7.50
N PRO A 233 5.55 -13.09 -6.71
CA PRO A 233 4.48 -12.47 -5.94
C PRO A 233 3.76 -11.35 -6.69
N ARG A 234 4.12 -11.07 -7.94
CA ARG A 234 3.66 -9.89 -8.67
C ARG A 234 2.22 -9.98 -9.13
N ARG A 235 1.66 -11.18 -9.27
CA ARG A 235 0.32 -11.38 -9.87
C ARG A 235 -0.66 -11.99 -8.88
N GLY A 236 -1.92 -11.52 -8.94
CA GLY A 236 -3.00 -12.02 -8.11
C GLY A 236 -2.82 -11.66 -6.63
N PHE A 237 -3.28 -12.53 -5.73
CA PHE A 237 -3.10 -12.35 -4.29
C PHE A 237 -1.95 -13.23 -3.79
N SER A 238 -0.90 -12.60 -3.31
CA SER A 238 0.34 -13.26 -2.93
C SER A 238 0.66 -13.07 -1.45
N VAL A 239 1.27 -14.09 -0.85
CA VAL A 239 1.74 -14.09 0.53
C VAL A 239 3.25 -14.25 0.52
N MET A 240 3.98 -13.33 1.15
CA MET A 240 5.42 -13.44 1.35
C MET A 240 5.72 -13.72 2.84
N LYS A 241 6.64 -14.66 3.09
CA LYS A 241 7.12 -14.90 4.45
C LYS A 241 7.99 -13.73 4.90
N ALA A 242 7.63 -13.13 6.01
CA ALA A 242 8.25 -11.89 6.48
C ALA A 242 8.85 -12.02 7.88
N GLN A 243 9.82 -11.18 8.16
CA GLN A 243 10.38 -11.01 9.50
C GLN A 243 10.81 -9.55 9.70
N ARG A 244 10.67 -9.04 10.91
CA ARG A 244 11.14 -7.70 11.27
C ARG A 244 12.67 -7.69 11.34
N ILE A 245 13.29 -6.61 10.85
CA ILE A 245 14.72 -6.37 11.00
C ILE A 245 14.99 -5.29 12.03
N GLU A 246 16.15 -5.38 12.66
CA GLU A 246 16.68 -4.32 13.51
C GLU A 246 17.62 -3.44 12.71
N THR A 247 17.27 -2.16 12.61
CA THR A 247 18.20 -1.12 12.16
C THR A 247 18.79 -0.42 13.40
N THR A 248 20.10 -0.38 13.52
CA THR A 248 20.79 -0.07 14.79
C THR A 248 20.79 1.38 15.21
N HIS A 249 20.13 2.27 14.49
CA HIS A 249 20.47 3.69 14.70
C HIS A 249 19.33 4.66 14.85
N VAL A 250 18.09 4.22 14.82
CA VAL A 250 17.03 5.20 14.92
C VAL A 250 15.99 4.71 15.88
N ASN A 251 15.71 5.50 16.87
CA ASN A 251 14.66 5.30 17.85
C ASN A 251 13.31 4.95 17.19
N GLY A 252 13.26 3.75 16.59
CA GLY A 252 12.05 3.05 16.22
C GLY A 252 11.27 3.56 15.03
N HIS A 253 11.76 4.47 14.18
CA HIS A 253 11.02 4.94 13.02
C HIS A 253 11.84 4.85 11.73
N ASN A 254 11.44 3.94 10.83
CA ASN A 254 12.02 3.78 9.50
C ASN A 254 10.90 3.63 8.48
N GLU A 255 10.98 4.36 7.37
CA GLU A 255 10.00 4.30 6.28
C GLU A 255 10.67 4.28 4.91
N ASP A 256 9.92 3.90 3.90
CA ASP A 256 10.29 3.98 2.48
C ASP A 256 11.64 3.32 2.15
N PRO A 257 11.83 2.03 2.45
CA PRO A 257 13.11 1.37 2.21
C PRO A 257 13.41 1.22 0.71
N CYS A 258 14.68 1.44 0.34
CA CYS A 258 15.25 1.06 -0.95
C CYS A 258 16.55 0.31 -0.72
N ILE A 259 16.61 -0.95 -1.09
CA ILE A 259 17.73 -1.84 -0.85
C ILE A 259 18.36 -2.31 -2.15
N PHE A 260 19.68 -2.46 -2.17
CA PHE A 260 20.41 -3.03 -3.30
C PHE A 260 21.76 -3.58 -2.89
N PHE A 261 22.34 -4.42 -3.75
CA PHE A 261 23.71 -4.89 -3.59
C PHE A 261 24.68 -3.99 -4.37
N ASP A 262 25.54 -3.30 -3.64
CA ASP A 262 26.62 -2.51 -4.22
C ASP A 262 27.82 -3.41 -4.52
N SER A 263 27.99 -3.78 -5.78
CA SER A 263 29.05 -4.65 -6.24
C SER A 263 30.46 -4.06 -6.05
N ASN A 264 30.60 -2.73 -6.01
CA ASN A 264 31.88 -2.07 -5.79
C ASN A 264 32.31 -2.17 -4.33
N ALA A 265 31.35 -1.94 -3.41
CA ALA A 265 31.58 -2.05 -1.98
C ALA A 265 31.48 -3.50 -1.46
N LYS A 266 30.90 -4.41 -2.26
CA LYS A 266 30.54 -5.78 -1.87
C LYS A 266 29.67 -5.82 -0.61
N LYS A 267 28.70 -4.88 -0.54
CA LYS A 267 27.80 -4.69 0.60
C LYS A 267 26.36 -4.53 0.14
N TRP A 268 25.45 -4.96 0.96
CA TRP A 268 24.05 -4.56 0.84
C TRP A 268 23.88 -3.14 1.38
N ARG A 269 23.19 -2.31 0.63
CA ARG A 269 22.93 -0.90 0.95
C ARG A 269 21.44 -0.68 1.12
N LEU A 270 21.08 0.03 2.16
CA LEU A 270 19.71 0.41 2.47
C LEU A 270 19.63 1.94 2.56
N LEU A 271 18.87 2.54 1.67
CA LEU A 271 18.45 3.93 1.79
C LEU A 271 17.02 3.92 2.39
N THR A 272 16.80 4.64 3.47
CA THR A 272 15.50 4.70 4.15
C THR A 272 15.29 6.04 4.84
N SER A 273 14.03 6.42 5.00
CA SER A 273 13.66 7.56 5.83
C SER A 273 13.72 7.16 7.29
N VAL A 274 14.28 8.03 8.11
CA VAL A 274 14.49 7.83 9.55
C VAL A 274 14.03 9.05 10.31
N PHE A 275 13.60 8.90 11.57
CA PHE A 275 13.24 10.02 12.41
C PHE A 275 14.45 10.49 13.22
N ALA A 276 14.94 11.69 12.94
CA ALA A 276 16.02 12.31 13.65
C ALA A 276 15.78 13.81 13.84
N ASN A 277 16.16 14.37 14.97
CA ASN A 277 16.03 15.81 15.28
C ASN A 277 14.61 16.36 15.05
N ASN A 278 13.59 15.63 15.49
CA ASN A 278 12.17 15.95 15.31
C ASN A 278 11.72 16.09 13.83
N SER A 279 12.45 15.48 12.92
CA SER A 279 12.12 15.49 11.49
C SER A 279 12.33 14.11 10.86
N ILE A 280 11.61 13.84 9.78
CA ILE A 280 11.89 12.68 8.94
C ILE A 280 12.98 13.07 7.96
N VAL A 281 14.09 12.34 7.97
CA VAL A 281 15.25 12.58 7.13
C VAL A 281 15.69 11.27 6.48
N SER A 282 16.52 11.32 5.46
CA SER A 282 17.00 10.10 4.79
C SER A 282 18.44 9.76 5.19
N GLY A 283 18.72 8.48 5.32
CA GLY A 283 20.04 7.95 5.65
C GLY A 283 20.37 6.70 4.85
N THR A 284 21.67 6.49 4.64
CA THR A 284 22.22 5.31 3.97
C THR A 284 22.88 4.39 5.00
N PHE A 285 22.58 3.11 4.90
CA PHE A 285 23.07 2.07 5.80
C PHE A 285 23.69 0.93 5.00
N GLU A 286 24.54 0.12 5.64
CA GLU A 286 25.16 -1.05 5.02
C GLU A 286 25.11 -2.29 5.90
N SER A 287 25.15 -3.45 5.24
CA SER A 287 25.27 -4.77 5.87
C SER A 287 26.00 -5.76 4.96
N ASP A 288 26.59 -6.80 5.56
CA ASP A 288 27.17 -7.92 4.82
C ASP A 288 26.11 -8.85 4.20
N SER A 289 24.89 -8.82 4.74
CA SER A 289 23.79 -9.64 4.22
C SER A 289 22.52 -8.81 4.01
N TRP A 290 21.69 -9.22 3.06
CA TRP A 290 20.49 -8.48 2.66
C TRP A 290 19.48 -8.30 3.80
N ASN A 291 19.43 -9.21 4.76
CA ASN A 291 18.53 -9.21 5.93
C ASN A 291 19.30 -9.13 7.26
N GLY A 292 20.56 -8.72 7.22
CA GLY A 292 21.40 -8.59 8.40
C GLY A 292 21.17 -7.28 9.17
N LYS A 293 22.06 -7.06 10.14
CA LYS A 293 22.08 -5.82 10.90
C LYS A 293 22.71 -4.71 10.06
N PHE A 294 21.97 -3.64 9.84
CA PHE A 294 22.43 -2.49 9.08
C PHE A 294 23.07 -1.44 9.99
N THR A 295 24.22 -0.90 9.57
CA THR A 295 24.96 0.19 10.24
C THR A 295 25.03 1.42 9.33
N PRO A 296 25.03 2.66 9.87
CA PRO A 296 25.09 3.86 9.04
C PRO A 296 26.36 3.95 8.23
N VAL A 297 26.23 4.43 6.98
CA VAL A 297 27.37 4.76 6.11
C VAL A 297 27.76 6.22 6.26
N ALA A 298 26.76 7.09 6.37
CA ALA A 298 26.94 8.54 6.47
C ALA A 298 25.93 9.14 7.44
N THR A 299 26.20 10.37 7.87
CA THR A 299 25.22 11.13 8.66
C THR A 299 23.97 11.37 7.83
N PRO A 300 22.78 11.12 8.37
CA PRO A 300 21.53 11.42 7.67
C PRO A 300 21.44 12.88 7.24
N ILE A 301 20.86 13.13 6.10
CA ILE A 301 20.66 14.50 5.61
C ILE A 301 19.81 15.30 6.59
N LYS A 302 20.10 16.60 6.70
CA LYS A 302 19.38 17.48 7.64
C LYS A 302 18.02 17.98 7.11
N MET A 303 17.68 17.62 5.88
CA MET A 303 16.48 18.10 5.19
C MET A 303 15.33 17.11 5.36
N ASN A 304 14.14 17.60 5.67
CA ASN A 304 12.94 16.75 5.68
C ASN A 304 12.78 16.07 4.32
N SER A 305 12.78 14.75 4.33
CA SER A 305 12.79 13.93 3.12
C SER A 305 12.15 12.57 3.40
N THR A 306 11.30 12.15 2.49
CA THR A 306 10.68 10.81 2.48
C THR A 306 10.57 10.29 1.04
N GLY A 307 10.07 9.08 0.84
CA GLY A 307 9.92 8.53 -0.49
C GLY A 307 11.27 8.25 -1.15
N THR A 308 12.18 7.69 -0.37
CA THR A 308 13.56 7.41 -0.81
C THR A 308 13.61 6.39 -1.93
N SER A 309 14.37 6.66 -2.98
CA SER A 309 14.68 5.71 -4.04
C SER A 309 16.11 5.84 -4.52
N MET A 310 16.66 4.77 -5.06
CA MET A 310 18.01 4.73 -5.64
C MET A 310 17.91 4.29 -7.10
N GLN A 311 18.80 4.85 -7.94
CA GLN A 311 18.96 4.40 -9.31
C GLN A 311 20.42 4.44 -9.73
N LYS A 312 20.79 3.50 -10.60
CA LYS A 312 22.08 3.47 -11.26
C LYS A 312 21.96 4.09 -12.64
N ILE A 313 22.63 5.21 -12.87
CA ILE A 313 22.57 5.99 -14.12
C ILE A 313 24.00 6.24 -14.59
N GLY A 314 24.32 5.82 -15.81
CA GLY A 314 25.67 5.99 -16.35
C GLY A 314 26.76 5.37 -15.50
N GLY A 315 26.47 4.22 -14.86
CA GLY A 315 27.41 3.51 -13.98
C GLY A 315 27.53 4.07 -12.56
N LYS A 316 26.90 5.19 -12.24
CA LYS A 316 26.90 5.82 -10.90
C LYS A 316 25.57 5.66 -10.21
N TYR A 317 25.59 5.58 -8.88
CA TYR A 317 24.37 5.55 -8.08
C TYR A 317 23.94 6.96 -7.67
N TYR A 318 22.66 7.21 -7.69
CA TYR A 318 22.03 8.46 -7.26
C TYR A 318 20.85 8.16 -6.34
N ALA A 319 20.75 8.92 -5.26
CA ALA A 319 19.63 8.84 -4.34
C ALA A 319 18.61 9.93 -4.69
N PHE A 320 17.33 9.55 -4.70
CA PHE A 320 16.22 10.45 -4.97
C PHE A 320 15.29 10.50 -3.78
N MET A 321 14.77 11.68 -3.47
CA MET A 321 13.90 11.93 -2.33
C MET A 321 12.82 12.92 -2.71
N GLY A 322 11.61 12.69 -2.21
CA GLY A 322 10.47 13.54 -2.52
C GLY A 322 10.56 14.93 -1.90
N GLY A 323 10.27 15.92 -2.71
CA GLY A 323 10.06 17.30 -2.34
C GLY A 323 8.64 17.79 -2.66
N LEU A 324 8.39 19.09 -2.50
CA LEU A 324 7.14 19.73 -2.89
C LEU A 324 7.23 20.21 -4.34
N GLY A 325 6.73 19.42 -5.28
CA GLY A 325 6.73 19.73 -6.71
C GLY A 325 8.03 19.36 -7.43
N ASN A 326 8.99 18.76 -6.73
CA ASN A 326 10.28 18.37 -7.28
C ASN A 326 10.72 17.02 -6.72
N LEU A 327 11.66 16.40 -7.41
CA LEU A 327 12.38 15.22 -6.97
C LEU A 327 13.83 15.62 -6.70
N ARG A 328 14.26 15.56 -5.46
CA ARG A 328 15.62 15.93 -5.05
C ARG A 328 16.60 14.84 -5.41
N CYS A 329 17.70 15.21 -6.06
CA CYS A 329 18.77 14.30 -6.42
C CYS A 329 19.98 14.51 -5.49
N HIS A 330 20.52 13.41 -5.01
CA HIS A 330 21.70 13.39 -4.12
C HIS A 330 22.75 12.40 -4.64
N SER A 331 23.99 12.66 -4.32
CA SER A 331 25.08 11.72 -4.56
C SER A 331 24.95 10.49 -3.66
N TYR A 332 25.67 9.44 -4.02
CA TYR A 332 25.83 8.23 -3.23
C TYR A 332 27.32 7.96 -3.03
N PRO A 333 27.78 7.50 -1.83
CA PRO A 333 26.97 7.15 -0.66
C PRO A 333 26.67 8.31 0.31
N ASP A 334 27.30 9.47 0.15
CA ASP A 334 27.34 10.55 1.14
C ASP A 334 26.08 11.43 1.18
N LEU A 335 25.17 11.21 0.27
CA LEU A 335 23.92 11.96 0.14
C LEU A 335 24.09 13.48 0.02
N ASN A 336 25.18 13.96 -0.64
CA ASN A 336 25.35 15.37 -0.95
C ASN A 336 24.29 15.80 -1.97
N TYR A 337 23.64 16.94 -1.72
CA TYR A 337 22.64 17.49 -2.61
C TYR A 337 23.24 17.89 -3.96
N LEU A 338 22.67 17.43 -5.06
CA LEU A 338 23.12 17.70 -6.44
C LEU A 338 22.17 18.63 -7.19
N GLY A 339 20.90 18.67 -6.81
CA GLY A 339 19.89 19.50 -7.49
C GLY A 339 18.51 18.91 -7.43
N ASP A 340 17.56 19.63 -8.02
CA ASP A 340 16.16 19.24 -8.12
C ASP A 340 15.79 18.90 -9.56
N LEU A 341 15.04 17.81 -9.72
CA LEU A 341 14.28 17.55 -10.93
C LEU A 341 12.89 18.15 -10.74
N ASN A 342 12.63 19.26 -11.42
CA ASN A 342 11.31 19.88 -11.42
C ASN A 342 10.36 19.04 -12.27
N LEU A 343 9.22 18.69 -11.72
CA LEU A 343 8.20 17.92 -12.41
C LEU A 343 7.05 18.84 -12.81
N ASP A 344 6.57 18.69 -14.04
CA ASP A 344 5.38 19.36 -14.53
C ASP A 344 4.14 18.67 -13.98
N LEU A 345 3.79 19.04 -12.73
CA LEU A 345 2.63 18.49 -12.03
C LEU A 345 1.37 19.23 -12.45
N GLN A 346 0.24 18.51 -12.41
CA GLN A 346 -1.06 19.10 -12.73
C GLN A 346 -1.33 20.36 -11.90
N PRO A 347 -1.63 21.49 -12.55
CA PRO A 347 -1.71 22.79 -11.88
C PRO A 347 -2.84 22.88 -10.85
N HIS A 348 -3.88 22.07 -11.01
CA HIS A 348 -5.02 22.01 -10.09
C HIS A 348 -4.76 21.22 -8.82
N TRP A 349 -3.62 20.51 -8.70
CA TRP A 349 -3.30 19.79 -7.48
C TRP A 349 -3.03 20.76 -6.34
N PRO A 350 -3.67 20.58 -5.15
CA PRO A 350 -3.39 21.40 -3.98
C PRO A 350 -1.94 21.18 -3.52
N LYS A 351 -1.34 22.18 -2.88
CA LYS A 351 0.06 22.11 -2.39
C LYS A 351 0.42 20.84 -1.64
N PRO A 352 -0.40 20.32 -0.70
CA PRO A 352 -0.09 19.05 -0.02
C PRO A 352 -0.04 17.85 -0.96
N ALA A 353 -0.87 17.84 -2.03
CA ALA A 353 -0.87 16.78 -3.04
C ALA A 353 0.33 16.85 -3.98
N LYS A 354 1.03 17.97 -4.04
CA LYS A 354 2.26 18.16 -4.84
C LYS A 354 3.51 17.53 -4.19
N ARG A 355 3.39 16.84 -3.07
CA ARG A 355 4.52 16.08 -2.51
C ARG A 355 4.83 14.92 -3.44
N VAL A 356 6.01 14.98 -4.04
CA VAL A 356 6.44 14.03 -5.06
C VAL A 356 7.17 12.86 -4.40
N TRP A 357 6.63 11.67 -4.58
CA TRP A 357 7.31 10.40 -4.28
C TRP A 357 7.44 9.62 -5.58
N ALA A 358 8.34 10.12 -6.43
CA ALA A 358 8.51 9.58 -7.76
C ALA A 358 9.51 8.43 -7.78
N SER A 359 9.24 7.46 -8.64
CA SER A 359 10.21 6.46 -9.07
C SER A 359 10.74 6.86 -10.44
N LEU A 360 12.01 7.24 -10.52
CA LEU A 360 12.72 7.49 -11.76
C LEU A 360 13.36 6.19 -12.23
N VAL A 361 13.12 5.83 -13.49
CA VAL A 361 13.58 4.56 -14.07
C VAL A 361 14.35 4.81 -15.36
N PRO A 362 15.63 4.44 -15.43
CA PRO A 362 16.34 4.41 -16.70
C PRO A 362 15.79 3.27 -17.58
N LEU A 363 15.48 3.59 -18.82
CA LEU A 363 15.00 2.59 -19.78
C LEU A 363 16.18 1.99 -20.55
N PRO A 364 16.08 0.71 -20.92
CA PRO A 364 17.01 0.08 -21.85
C PRO A 364 17.05 0.76 -23.20
N GLU A 365 18.08 0.50 -23.99
CA GLU A 365 18.12 0.96 -25.40
C GLU A 365 16.95 0.36 -26.19
N GLY A 366 16.46 1.13 -27.15
CA GLY A 366 15.34 0.73 -28.02
C GLY A 366 13.99 1.36 -27.63
N PHE A 367 13.87 1.93 -26.43
CA PHE A 367 12.69 2.72 -26.06
C PHE A 367 12.79 4.17 -26.60
N PRO A 368 11.64 4.85 -26.86
CA PRO A 368 11.64 6.21 -27.39
C PRO A 368 12.15 7.26 -26.38
N TYR A 369 12.22 6.91 -25.11
CA TYR A 369 12.68 7.75 -24.01
C TYR A 369 13.83 7.09 -23.27
N ARG A 370 14.72 7.90 -22.69
CA ARG A 370 15.81 7.40 -21.85
C ARG A 370 15.37 7.10 -20.41
N PHE A 371 14.34 7.79 -19.95
CA PHE A 371 13.85 7.68 -18.59
C PHE A 371 12.33 7.73 -18.56
N VAL A 372 11.76 7.04 -17.59
CA VAL A 372 10.37 7.18 -17.17
C VAL A 372 10.35 7.61 -15.72
N ILE A 373 9.50 8.58 -15.39
CA ILE A 373 9.21 8.96 -14.01
C ILE A 373 7.75 8.66 -13.75
N LEU A 374 7.49 7.79 -12.79
CA LEU A 374 6.16 7.58 -12.27
C LEU A 374 6.03 8.28 -10.93
N THR A 375 5.04 9.14 -10.83
CA THR A 375 4.64 9.78 -9.58
C THR A 375 3.15 9.55 -9.37
N MET A 376 2.68 9.85 -8.18
CA MET A 376 1.31 9.58 -7.81
C MET A 376 0.60 10.86 -7.44
N ASP A 377 -0.64 10.96 -7.91
CA ASP A 377 -1.60 11.93 -7.40
C ASP A 377 -1.99 11.52 -5.98
N ARG A 378 -1.94 12.47 -5.06
CA ARG A 378 -2.44 12.32 -3.68
C ARG A 378 -3.68 13.18 -3.47
N PRO A 379 -4.78 12.96 -4.19
CA PRO A 379 -5.97 13.71 -3.96
C PRO A 379 -6.54 13.31 -2.58
N ASN A 380 -6.99 14.30 -1.83
CA ASN A 380 -7.95 14.03 -0.78
C ASN A 380 -9.23 13.55 -1.47
N PHE A 381 -9.66 12.32 -1.20
CA PHE A 381 -10.91 11.84 -1.75
C PHE A 381 -12.03 12.77 -1.30
N PRO A 382 -12.81 13.37 -2.23
CA PRO A 382 -13.88 14.31 -1.86
C PRO A 382 -14.86 13.66 -0.89
N GLY A 383 -15.11 14.29 0.25
CA GLY A 383 -16.06 13.83 1.26
C GLY A 383 -15.45 13.04 2.42
N ILE A 384 -14.18 12.68 2.40
CA ILE A 384 -13.51 12.06 3.54
C ILE A 384 -12.85 13.15 4.38
N LYS A 385 -13.53 13.57 5.45
CA LYS A 385 -12.93 14.46 6.46
C LYS A 385 -11.91 13.65 7.27
N GLY A 386 -10.66 14.10 7.28
CA GLY A 386 -9.61 13.54 8.13
C GLY A 386 -8.75 12.44 7.50
N ALA A 387 -8.84 12.19 6.21
CA ALA A 387 -7.81 11.47 5.46
C ALA A 387 -6.57 12.37 5.33
N ASN A 388 -5.91 12.63 6.43
CA ASN A 388 -4.58 13.24 6.43
C ASN A 388 -3.60 12.17 5.95
N TRP A 389 -3.34 12.19 4.69
CA TRP A 389 -2.24 11.46 4.07
C TRP A 389 -0.97 12.28 4.30
N SER A 390 -0.38 12.16 5.47
CA SER A 390 0.93 12.73 5.78
C SER A 390 2.03 11.77 5.36
#